data_0cf36f5281760be4794706ecbe0f94c9
#
_entry.id   0cf36f5281760be4794706ecbe0f94c9
#
_cell.length_a   1.000
_cell.length_b   1.000
_cell.length_c   1.000
_cell.angle_alpha   90.00
_cell.angle_beta   90.00
_cell.angle_gamma   90.00
#
_symmetry.space_group_name_H-M   'P 1'
#
loop_
_entity.id
_entity.type
_entity.pdbx_description
1 polymer ?
#
loop_
_entity_poly.entity_id
_entity_poly.type
_entity_poly.pdbx_seq_one_letter_code
_entity_poly.pdbx_strand_id
1 'polypeptide(L)'
;MTAKQTIESGKAILGIEFGSTRIKAVLIDEENKPIAQGSHEWENQLVNNLWTYSIDAIWSGLQDCYADLRKDVKAQYDCEIEKLAAIGISAMMHGYMAFNDKEEILVPFRTWRNTNTAKAAAELSKLFVYNIPLRWSISHLYQAILNGEDHVKDIAFQTTLAGYIHWQLTGEKVLGVGDASGMMPIDPETKNYNADMVKKFNGLIASRGYKWTLLDIFPKVLNAGQDAGRLTVEGAKKLDVSGHLQAGVPLCPPEGDAGTGMVATNAVKQRTGNVSAGTSSFSMIVLEKDLTKPYEMIDMVTTPDGSLVAMVHCNNCTSDLNAWVNLFKEYQQLLGVPVDMNEVFGKLYNHALEGDADCGGLISYNYISGEPVTGLAEGRPMFVRSANDKFNLANFMRSHLYASVGVLKIGNDILFNEEHVKVDRITGHGGLFKTKGVGQRVLAAAINSPISVMETAGEGGAWGIALLGSYLVNSGANESLADFLENKVFAGNTGVEIAPTAEDVAGFNIYIENYKRGLAIEKAAVENKY
;
A
#
# COMPACT_ATOMS: atom_id res chain seq x y z
N MET A 1 26.53 -2.08 18.59
CA MET A 1 27.54 -1.12 18.08
C MET A 1 26.97 0.27 18.06
N THR A 2 27.81 1.33 17.89
CA THR A 2 27.27 2.66 17.56
C THR A 2 26.84 2.67 16.09
N ALA A 3 25.92 3.57 15.71
CA ALA A 3 25.46 3.69 14.32
C ALA A 3 26.65 3.89 13.34
N LYS A 4 27.64 4.71 13.70
CA LYS A 4 28.86 4.89 12.94
C LYS A 4 29.61 3.56 12.72
N GLN A 5 29.82 2.79 13.79
CA GLN A 5 30.51 1.48 13.70
C GLN A 5 29.74 0.48 12.83
N THR A 6 28.40 0.49 12.90
CA THR A 6 27.55 -0.35 12.05
C THR A 6 27.73 -0.01 10.57
N ILE A 7 27.78 1.28 10.21
CA ILE A 7 28.00 1.74 8.83
C ILE A 7 29.40 1.37 8.36
N GLU A 8 30.45 1.75 9.10
CA GLU A 8 31.86 1.50 8.73
C GLU A 8 32.21 0.01 8.63
N SER A 9 31.54 -0.85 9.42
CA SER A 9 31.73 -2.30 9.34
C SER A 9 30.90 -2.99 8.24
N GLY A 10 30.06 -2.24 7.51
CA GLY A 10 29.21 -2.78 6.45
C GLY A 10 28.05 -3.64 6.95
N LYS A 11 27.59 -3.43 8.18
CA LYS A 11 26.50 -4.17 8.80
C LYS A 11 25.13 -3.48 8.69
N ALA A 12 25.12 -2.24 8.23
CA ALA A 12 23.89 -1.51 7.98
C ALA A 12 23.12 -2.12 6.80
N ILE A 13 21.79 -2.01 6.85
CA ILE A 13 20.89 -2.54 5.82
C ILE A 13 20.11 -1.37 5.22
N LEU A 14 20.00 -1.36 3.89
CA LEU A 14 19.36 -0.31 3.13
C LEU A 14 18.03 -0.79 2.59
N GLY A 15 16.95 -0.06 2.89
CA GLY A 15 15.65 -0.20 2.23
C GLY A 15 15.33 1.02 1.38
N ILE A 16 14.88 0.81 0.15
CA ILE A 16 14.46 1.87 -0.77
C ILE A 16 13.04 1.60 -1.23
N GLU A 17 12.17 2.59 -1.11
CA GLU A 17 10.77 2.53 -1.54
C GLU A 17 10.47 3.60 -2.58
N PHE A 18 9.90 3.19 -3.70
CA PHE A 18 9.36 4.07 -4.74
C PHE A 18 7.87 4.28 -4.51
N GLY A 19 7.52 5.19 -3.62
CA GLY A 19 6.12 5.60 -3.41
C GLY A 19 5.62 6.52 -4.54
N SER A 20 4.29 6.75 -4.60
CA SER A 20 3.68 7.52 -5.70
C SER A 20 4.05 9.00 -5.74
N THR A 21 4.50 9.58 -4.62
CA THR A 21 4.86 11.02 -4.53
C THR A 21 6.28 11.23 -4.01
N ARG A 22 6.93 10.18 -3.55
CA ARG A 22 8.26 10.24 -2.94
C ARG A 22 9.00 8.92 -3.10
N ILE A 23 10.27 9.00 -3.42
CA ILE A 23 11.22 7.90 -3.22
C ILE A 23 11.84 8.11 -1.83
N LYS A 24 11.86 7.08 -0.99
CA LYS A 24 12.42 7.13 0.36
C LYS A 24 13.46 6.02 0.53
N ALA A 25 14.61 6.37 1.11
CA ALA A 25 15.64 5.43 1.53
C ALA A 25 15.77 5.46 3.06
N VAL A 26 15.88 4.29 3.68
CA VAL A 26 16.09 4.15 5.12
C VAL A 26 17.27 3.20 5.35
N LEU A 27 18.21 3.64 6.15
CA LEU A 27 19.34 2.81 6.62
C LEU A 27 19.04 2.36 8.04
N ILE A 28 19.10 1.06 8.31
CA ILE A 28 18.88 0.48 9.63
C ILE A 28 20.15 -0.18 10.19
N ASP A 29 20.22 -0.23 11.51
CA ASP A 29 21.29 -0.89 12.25
C ASP A 29 20.98 -2.39 12.51
N GLU A 30 21.88 -3.06 13.25
CA GLU A 30 21.75 -4.47 13.63
C GLU A 30 20.56 -4.73 14.58
N GLU A 31 19.99 -3.69 15.22
CA GLU A 31 18.80 -3.74 16.06
C GLU A 31 17.53 -3.40 15.28
N ASN A 32 17.65 -3.29 13.95
CA ASN A 32 16.57 -2.91 13.02
C ASN A 32 16.02 -1.48 13.22
N LYS A 33 16.78 -0.60 13.88
CA LYS A 33 16.40 0.80 14.10
C LYS A 33 16.85 1.67 12.95
N PRO A 34 16.01 2.60 12.46
CA PRO A 34 16.44 3.62 11.51
C PRO A 34 17.57 4.47 12.09
N ILE A 35 18.67 4.61 11.33
CA ILE A 35 19.84 5.41 11.70
C ILE A 35 20.11 6.55 10.74
N ALA A 36 19.65 6.47 9.51
CA ALA A 36 19.71 7.56 8.54
C ALA A 36 18.62 7.40 7.48
N GLN A 37 18.29 8.49 6.80
CA GLN A 37 17.29 8.48 5.74
C GLN A 37 17.65 9.45 4.61
N GLY A 38 17.06 9.17 3.44
CA GLY A 38 17.10 10.07 2.30
C GLY A 38 15.77 10.05 1.57
N SER A 39 15.51 11.09 0.78
CA SER A 39 14.27 11.18 0.04
C SER A 39 14.42 11.99 -1.25
N HIS A 40 13.51 11.74 -2.20
CA HIS A 40 13.33 12.52 -3.40
C HIS A 40 11.82 12.64 -3.68
N GLU A 41 11.33 13.86 -3.85
CA GLU A 41 9.94 14.11 -4.23
C GLU A 41 9.80 14.04 -5.74
N TRP A 42 8.79 13.33 -6.22
CA TRP A 42 8.46 13.19 -7.63
C TRP A 42 6.96 13.09 -7.85
N GLU A 43 6.52 13.20 -9.09
CA GLU A 43 5.11 13.16 -9.44
C GLU A 43 4.83 12.23 -10.62
N ASN A 44 3.69 11.54 -10.53
CA ASN A 44 3.12 10.76 -11.61
C ASN A 44 2.61 11.70 -12.72
N GLN A 45 3.06 11.49 -13.94
CA GLN A 45 2.75 12.35 -15.09
C GLN A 45 1.65 11.73 -15.97
N LEU A 46 0.72 12.55 -16.44
CA LEU A 46 -0.28 12.13 -17.43
C LEU A 46 0.24 12.47 -18.83
N VAL A 47 0.71 11.47 -19.57
CA VAL A 47 1.23 11.60 -20.92
C VAL A 47 0.39 10.77 -21.88
N ASN A 48 -0.21 11.40 -22.89
CA ASN A 48 -1.09 10.73 -23.87
C ASN A 48 -2.20 9.88 -23.19
N ASN A 49 -2.84 10.42 -22.17
CA ASN A 49 -3.86 9.75 -21.34
C ASN A 49 -3.36 8.52 -20.57
N LEU A 50 -2.05 8.38 -20.35
CA LEU A 50 -1.47 7.35 -19.51
C LEU A 50 -0.71 7.97 -18.35
N TRP A 51 -0.99 7.50 -17.13
CA TRP A 51 -0.22 7.83 -15.94
C TRP A 51 1.09 7.05 -15.94
N THR A 52 2.20 7.77 -15.92
CA THR A 52 3.54 7.21 -16.09
C THR A 52 4.61 7.93 -15.27
N TYR A 53 5.76 7.31 -15.13
CA TYR A 53 7.05 7.92 -14.81
C TYR A 53 8.03 7.57 -15.92
N SER A 54 8.83 8.53 -16.36
CA SER A 54 9.89 8.24 -17.34
C SER A 54 11.02 7.42 -16.69
N ILE A 55 11.71 6.63 -17.50
CA ILE A 55 12.89 5.87 -17.04
C ILE A 55 13.95 6.80 -16.45
N ASP A 56 14.17 7.96 -17.07
CA ASP A 56 15.12 8.97 -16.57
C ASP A 56 14.70 9.52 -15.20
N ALA A 57 13.40 9.79 -14.99
CA ALA A 57 12.89 10.24 -13.69
C ALA A 57 13.06 9.17 -12.59
N ILE A 58 12.87 7.89 -12.94
CA ILE A 58 13.06 6.77 -12.03
C ILE A 58 14.53 6.72 -11.56
N TRP A 59 15.49 6.77 -12.49
CA TRP A 59 16.91 6.67 -12.15
C TRP A 59 17.46 7.93 -11.49
N SER A 60 17.14 9.11 -12.00
CA SER A 60 17.56 10.36 -11.37
C SER A 60 17.00 10.52 -9.98
N GLY A 61 15.73 10.14 -9.76
CA GLY A 61 15.10 10.17 -8.45
C GLY A 61 15.72 9.19 -7.46
N LEU A 62 16.06 7.97 -7.90
CA LEU A 62 16.78 6.99 -7.07
C LEU A 62 18.15 7.51 -6.65
N GLN A 63 18.92 8.04 -7.60
CA GLN A 63 20.26 8.56 -7.37
C GLN A 63 20.26 9.77 -6.43
N ASP A 64 19.30 10.67 -6.59
CA ASP A 64 19.13 11.83 -5.71
C ASP A 64 18.72 11.42 -4.29
N CYS A 65 17.78 10.46 -4.17
CA CYS A 65 17.37 9.90 -2.88
C CYS A 65 18.55 9.22 -2.15
N TYR A 66 19.37 8.46 -2.86
CA TYR A 66 20.56 7.83 -2.27
C TYR A 66 21.65 8.85 -1.90
N ALA A 67 21.84 9.87 -2.73
CA ALA A 67 22.75 10.98 -2.42
C ALA A 67 22.29 11.77 -1.18
N ASP A 68 20.98 11.97 -1.00
CA ASP A 68 20.42 12.60 0.18
C ASP A 68 20.66 11.75 1.44
N LEU A 69 20.45 10.43 1.36
CA LEU A 69 20.82 9.50 2.44
C LEU A 69 22.30 9.60 2.82
N ARG A 70 23.21 9.65 1.83
CA ARG A 70 24.63 9.80 2.08
C ARG A 70 24.99 11.12 2.79
N LYS A 71 24.32 12.22 2.41
CA LYS A 71 24.46 13.51 3.09
C LYS A 71 24.04 13.42 4.55
N ASP A 72 22.94 12.74 4.82
CA ASP A 72 22.42 12.53 6.19
C ASP A 72 23.42 11.71 7.02
N VAL A 73 23.94 10.59 6.47
CA VAL A 73 24.99 9.77 7.10
C VAL A 73 26.24 10.60 7.39
N LYS A 74 26.69 11.40 6.41
CA LYS A 74 27.88 12.26 6.58
C LYS A 74 27.67 13.31 7.65
N ALA A 75 26.48 13.93 7.68
CA ALA A 75 26.15 14.97 8.67
C ALA A 75 26.07 14.42 10.10
N GLN A 76 25.47 13.23 10.28
CA GLN A 76 25.24 12.65 11.61
C GLN A 76 26.48 11.91 12.15
N TYR A 77 27.23 11.20 11.28
CA TYR A 77 28.25 10.24 11.70
C TYR A 77 29.65 10.52 11.18
N ASP A 78 29.81 11.48 10.26
CA ASP A 78 31.09 11.78 9.60
C ASP A 78 31.79 10.52 9.03
N CYS A 79 31.01 9.71 8.28
CA CYS A 79 31.51 8.53 7.57
C CYS A 79 30.79 8.38 6.21
N GLU A 80 31.21 7.41 5.41
CA GLU A 80 30.66 7.08 4.09
C GLU A 80 30.07 5.68 4.09
N ILE A 81 29.08 5.42 3.20
CA ILE A 81 28.51 4.09 2.97
C ILE A 81 29.35 3.39 1.89
N GLU A 82 30.24 2.50 2.28
CA GLU A 82 31.04 1.71 1.34
C GLU A 82 30.51 0.28 1.18
N LYS A 83 29.96 -0.29 2.24
CA LYS A 83 29.43 -1.66 2.30
C LYS A 83 28.13 -1.69 3.05
N LEU A 84 27.29 -2.66 2.68
CA LEU A 84 26.01 -2.93 3.33
C LEU A 84 25.89 -4.43 3.59
N ALA A 85 25.12 -4.81 4.62
CA ALA A 85 24.79 -6.20 4.90
C ALA A 85 23.74 -6.74 3.93
N ALA A 86 22.75 -5.91 3.57
CA ALA A 86 21.73 -6.23 2.57
C ALA A 86 21.10 -4.95 1.99
N ILE A 87 20.45 -5.09 0.83
CA ILE A 87 19.63 -4.06 0.21
C ILE A 87 18.25 -4.65 -0.08
N GLY A 88 17.20 -3.86 0.11
CA GLY A 88 15.84 -4.18 -0.32
C GLY A 88 15.24 -3.08 -1.18
N ILE A 89 14.48 -3.47 -2.22
CA ILE A 89 13.77 -2.58 -3.12
C ILE A 89 12.27 -2.81 -2.98
N SER A 90 11.54 -1.76 -2.68
CA SER A 90 10.08 -1.71 -2.68
C SER A 90 9.58 -0.65 -3.65
N ALA A 91 8.41 -0.87 -4.23
CA ALA A 91 7.77 0.13 -5.07
C ALA A 91 6.24 0.03 -4.98
N MET A 92 5.56 1.07 -5.47
CA MET A 92 4.12 1.00 -5.72
C MET A 92 3.78 -0.28 -6.48
N MET A 93 2.83 -1.05 -5.97
CA MET A 93 2.42 -2.33 -6.57
C MET A 93 1.80 -2.16 -7.95
N HIS A 94 1.69 -3.28 -8.66
CA HIS A 94 1.03 -3.38 -9.95
C HIS A 94 1.77 -2.66 -11.09
N GLY A 95 1.02 -2.33 -12.14
CA GLY A 95 1.56 -1.63 -13.29
C GLY A 95 2.08 -2.58 -14.36
N TYR A 96 2.61 -1.99 -15.43
CA TYR A 96 3.01 -2.72 -16.63
C TYR A 96 4.27 -2.12 -17.22
N MET A 97 5.37 -2.85 -17.11
CA MET A 97 6.64 -2.57 -17.75
C MET A 97 7.02 -3.76 -18.63
N ALA A 98 7.04 -3.58 -19.95
CA ALA A 98 7.30 -4.63 -20.92
C ALA A 98 8.59 -4.35 -21.70
N PHE A 99 9.43 -5.35 -21.84
CA PHE A 99 10.75 -5.26 -22.46
C PHE A 99 10.90 -6.31 -23.56
N ASN A 100 11.68 -5.98 -24.60
CA ASN A 100 12.05 -6.90 -25.66
C ASN A 100 13.27 -7.76 -25.26
N ASP A 101 13.72 -8.61 -26.18
CA ASP A 101 14.89 -9.47 -26.03
C ASP A 101 16.24 -8.71 -25.93
N LYS A 102 16.26 -7.43 -26.29
CA LYS A 102 17.38 -6.51 -26.12
C LYS A 102 17.32 -5.70 -24.85
N GLU A 103 16.34 -6.01 -23.98
CA GLU A 103 16.11 -5.33 -22.70
C GLU A 103 15.67 -3.84 -22.85
N GLU A 104 15.15 -3.46 -24.02
CA GLU A 104 14.60 -2.16 -24.29
C GLU A 104 13.12 -2.12 -23.88
N ILE A 105 12.68 -1.03 -23.24
CA ILE A 105 11.28 -0.85 -22.88
C ILE A 105 10.43 -0.64 -24.14
N LEU A 106 9.38 -1.43 -24.29
CA LEU A 106 8.55 -1.45 -25.50
C LEU A 106 7.48 -0.36 -25.53
N VAL A 107 6.98 0.03 -24.36
CA VAL A 107 5.95 1.07 -24.18
C VAL A 107 6.22 1.84 -22.90
N PRO A 108 5.71 3.07 -22.73
CA PRO A 108 5.82 3.79 -21.48
C PRO A 108 5.29 2.98 -20.30
N PHE A 109 5.93 3.11 -19.13
CA PHE A 109 5.47 2.48 -17.90
C PHE A 109 4.02 2.87 -17.60
N ARG A 110 3.11 1.91 -17.47
CA ARG A 110 1.71 2.11 -17.07
C ARG A 110 1.60 1.86 -15.58
N THR A 111 1.37 2.91 -14.79
CA THR A 111 1.27 2.81 -13.33
C THR A 111 -0.08 2.24 -12.88
N TRP A 112 -0.22 1.93 -11.60
CA TRP A 112 -1.46 1.48 -10.98
C TRP A 112 -2.66 2.44 -11.16
N ARG A 113 -2.39 3.73 -11.44
CA ARG A 113 -3.43 4.73 -11.68
C ARG A 113 -4.18 4.56 -12.99
N ASN A 114 -3.64 3.77 -13.91
CA ASN A 114 -4.30 3.48 -15.17
C ASN A 114 -5.38 2.42 -14.97
N THR A 115 -6.63 2.79 -15.22
CA THR A 115 -7.81 1.94 -15.03
C THR A 115 -8.54 1.64 -16.36
N ASN A 116 -7.87 1.85 -17.50
CA ASN A 116 -8.40 1.64 -18.85
C ASN A 116 -8.39 0.17 -19.29
N THR A 117 -8.52 -0.77 -18.35
CA THR A 117 -8.43 -2.22 -18.52
C THR A 117 -9.73 -2.95 -18.17
N ALA A 118 -10.85 -2.25 -18.12
CA ALA A 118 -12.12 -2.79 -17.62
C ALA A 118 -12.58 -4.05 -18.37
N LYS A 119 -12.42 -4.07 -19.70
CA LYS A 119 -12.80 -5.24 -20.51
C LYS A 119 -11.93 -6.45 -20.17
N ALA A 120 -10.62 -6.27 -20.11
CA ALA A 120 -9.68 -7.34 -19.76
C ALA A 120 -9.94 -7.88 -18.35
N ALA A 121 -10.10 -7.00 -17.36
CA ALA A 121 -10.36 -7.38 -15.98
C ALA A 121 -11.66 -8.19 -15.85
N ALA A 122 -12.75 -7.77 -16.51
CA ALA A 122 -14.01 -8.48 -16.47
C ALA A 122 -13.94 -9.88 -17.12
N GLU A 123 -13.30 -10.00 -18.29
CA GLU A 123 -13.11 -11.29 -18.98
C GLU A 123 -12.23 -12.23 -18.16
N LEU A 124 -11.12 -11.74 -17.58
CA LEU A 124 -10.21 -12.54 -16.76
C LEU A 124 -10.87 -12.95 -15.43
N SER A 125 -11.61 -12.06 -14.77
CA SER A 125 -12.33 -12.39 -13.52
C SER A 125 -13.33 -13.52 -13.77
N LYS A 126 -14.06 -13.47 -14.87
CA LYS A 126 -14.98 -14.55 -15.27
C LYS A 126 -14.25 -15.86 -15.59
N LEU A 127 -13.14 -15.80 -16.33
CA LEU A 127 -12.35 -16.96 -16.73
C LEU A 127 -11.74 -17.68 -15.53
N PHE A 128 -11.21 -16.92 -14.59
CA PHE A 128 -10.51 -17.44 -13.42
C PHE A 128 -11.46 -17.76 -12.25
N VAL A 129 -12.69 -17.23 -12.26
CA VAL A 129 -13.60 -17.22 -11.10
C VAL A 129 -12.88 -16.59 -9.90
N TYR A 130 -12.27 -15.44 -10.15
CA TYR A 130 -11.42 -14.72 -9.20
C TYR A 130 -11.50 -13.21 -9.49
N ASN A 131 -11.48 -12.34 -8.48
CA ASN A 131 -11.47 -10.89 -8.72
C ASN A 131 -10.12 -10.47 -9.30
N ILE A 132 -10.11 -9.95 -10.52
CA ILE A 132 -8.93 -9.40 -11.18
C ILE A 132 -9.11 -7.89 -11.30
N PRO A 133 -8.44 -7.09 -10.47
CA PRO A 133 -8.55 -5.64 -10.48
C PRO A 133 -8.03 -4.99 -11.75
N LEU A 134 -8.57 -3.81 -12.07
CA LEU A 134 -8.20 -3.04 -13.27
C LEU A 134 -6.71 -2.74 -13.34
N ARG A 135 -6.08 -2.47 -12.20
CA ARG A 135 -4.69 -2.01 -12.08
C ARG A 135 -3.64 -3.12 -12.13
N TRP A 136 -4.06 -4.39 -12.08
CA TRP A 136 -3.12 -5.52 -12.08
C TRP A 136 -2.38 -5.68 -13.41
N SER A 137 -1.13 -6.17 -13.35
CA SER A 137 -0.27 -6.33 -14.52
C SER A 137 -0.87 -7.24 -15.59
N ILE A 138 -1.57 -8.31 -15.20
CA ILE A 138 -2.26 -9.22 -16.13
C ILE A 138 -3.43 -8.51 -16.84
N SER A 139 -4.13 -7.59 -16.18
CA SER A 139 -5.19 -6.80 -16.79
C SER A 139 -4.64 -5.87 -17.87
N HIS A 140 -3.49 -5.24 -17.63
CA HIS A 140 -2.81 -4.41 -18.62
C HIS A 140 -2.30 -5.23 -19.81
N LEU A 141 -1.69 -6.38 -19.55
CA LEU A 141 -1.23 -7.28 -20.62
C LEU A 141 -2.40 -7.74 -21.51
N TYR A 142 -3.47 -8.23 -20.88
CA TYR A 142 -4.61 -8.72 -21.65
C TYR A 142 -5.36 -7.60 -22.37
N GLN A 143 -5.43 -6.40 -21.78
CA GLN A 143 -6.01 -5.24 -22.47
C GLN A 143 -5.18 -4.84 -23.69
N ALA A 144 -3.84 -4.88 -23.61
CA ALA A 144 -2.96 -4.63 -24.75
C ALA A 144 -3.20 -5.67 -25.87
N ILE A 145 -3.41 -6.94 -25.51
CA ILE A 145 -3.78 -8.02 -26.45
C ILE A 145 -5.14 -7.72 -27.10
N LEU A 146 -6.14 -7.33 -26.32
CA LEU A 146 -7.48 -7.01 -26.83
C LEU A 146 -7.47 -5.80 -27.78
N ASN A 147 -6.64 -4.81 -27.48
CA ASN A 147 -6.42 -3.61 -28.30
C ASN A 147 -5.63 -3.92 -29.59
N GLY A 148 -4.97 -5.09 -29.69
CA GLY A 148 -4.08 -5.42 -30.80
C GLY A 148 -2.81 -4.56 -30.82
N GLU A 149 -2.27 -4.20 -29.67
CA GLU A 149 -1.06 -3.38 -29.57
C GLU A 149 0.16 -4.13 -30.12
N ASP A 150 0.88 -3.53 -31.05
CA ASP A 150 1.96 -4.19 -31.81
C ASP A 150 3.11 -4.73 -30.95
N HIS A 151 3.41 -4.07 -29.82
CA HIS A 151 4.52 -4.44 -28.94
C HIS A 151 4.33 -5.80 -28.26
N VAL A 152 3.09 -6.29 -28.14
CA VAL A 152 2.78 -7.53 -27.38
C VAL A 152 3.51 -8.75 -27.92
N LYS A 153 3.68 -8.84 -29.23
CA LYS A 153 4.39 -9.97 -29.89
C LYS A 153 5.88 -10.02 -29.58
N ASP A 154 6.46 -8.86 -29.21
CA ASP A 154 7.89 -8.68 -28.98
C ASP A 154 8.28 -8.68 -27.49
N ILE A 155 7.31 -8.96 -26.60
CA ILE A 155 7.58 -9.04 -25.14
C ILE A 155 8.47 -10.25 -24.86
N ALA A 156 9.61 -10.00 -24.25
CA ALA A 156 10.51 -11.02 -23.71
C ALA A 156 10.54 -11.01 -22.18
N PHE A 157 10.16 -9.89 -21.56
CA PHE A 157 10.05 -9.76 -20.09
C PHE A 157 9.03 -8.70 -19.72
N GLN A 158 8.19 -9.01 -18.73
CA GLN A 158 7.23 -8.08 -18.13
C GLN A 158 7.36 -8.11 -16.61
N THR A 159 7.41 -6.94 -15.98
CA THR A 159 7.57 -6.84 -14.52
C THR A 159 6.91 -5.57 -13.98
N THR A 160 7.00 -5.38 -12.67
CA THR A 160 6.63 -4.18 -11.91
C THR A 160 7.82 -3.23 -11.79
N LEU A 161 7.60 -2.05 -11.18
CA LEU A 161 8.69 -1.09 -10.93
C LEU A 161 9.74 -1.68 -9.96
N ALA A 162 9.31 -2.35 -8.89
CA ALA A 162 10.24 -2.98 -7.94
C ALA A 162 11.10 -4.04 -8.62
N GLY A 163 10.48 -4.91 -9.42
CA GLY A 163 11.19 -5.93 -10.19
C GLY A 163 12.14 -5.34 -11.23
N TYR A 164 11.76 -4.24 -11.90
CA TYR A 164 12.63 -3.54 -12.85
C TYR A 164 13.89 -2.98 -12.19
N ILE A 165 13.75 -2.26 -11.09
CA ILE A 165 14.90 -1.69 -10.36
C ILE A 165 15.80 -2.80 -9.85
N HIS A 166 15.22 -3.83 -9.23
CA HIS A 166 15.97 -4.98 -8.73
C HIS A 166 16.79 -5.66 -9.84
N TRP A 167 16.13 -5.97 -10.96
CA TRP A 167 16.80 -6.56 -12.11
C TRP A 167 17.96 -5.71 -12.62
N GLN A 168 17.79 -4.40 -12.73
CA GLN A 168 18.85 -3.49 -13.18
C GLN A 168 20.03 -3.38 -12.19
N LEU A 169 19.80 -3.66 -10.90
CA LEU A 169 20.84 -3.64 -9.88
C LEU A 169 21.58 -4.98 -9.77
N THR A 170 20.91 -6.10 -10.04
CA THR A 170 21.41 -7.46 -9.79
C THR A 170 21.63 -8.30 -11.03
N GLY A 171 20.93 -8.01 -12.12
CA GLY A 171 20.82 -8.88 -13.30
C GLY A 171 19.73 -9.97 -13.15
N GLU A 172 19.12 -10.15 -11.97
CA GLU A 172 18.14 -11.21 -11.69
C GLU A 172 16.71 -10.75 -11.99
N LYS A 173 15.98 -11.51 -12.83
CA LYS A 173 14.59 -11.27 -13.22
C LYS A 173 13.62 -11.98 -12.25
N VAL A 174 13.59 -11.51 -11.01
CA VAL A 174 12.82 -12.09 -9.91
C VAL A 174 11.86 -11.06 -9.31
N LEU A 175 10.87 -11.54 -8.56
CA LEU A 175 9.91 -10.69 -7.83
C LEU A 175 9.51 -11.38 -6.53
N GLY A 176 9.34 -10.62 -5.46
CA GLY A 176 8.79 -11.12 -4.23
C GLY A 176 7.31 -11.53 -4.39
N VAL A 177 6.89 -12.55 -3.65
CA VAL A 177 5.56 -13.12 -3.79
C VAL A 177 4.44 -12.12 -3.50
N GLY A 178 4.70 -11.16 -2.59
CA GLY A 178 3.75 -10.08 -2.28
C GLY A 178 3.48 -9.20 -3.49
N ASP A 179 4.51 -8.74 -4.18
CA ASP A 179 4.36 -7.93 -5.40
C ASP A 179 3.86 -8.76 -6.59
N ALA A 180 4.34 -10.01 -6.72
CA ALA A 180 3.88 -10.94 -7.75
C ALA A 180 2.37 -11.22 -7.66
N SER A 181 1.79 -11.20 -6.45
CA SER A 181 0.35 -11.34 -6.24
C SER A 181 -0.48 -10.21 -6.86
N GLY A 182 0.14 -9.05 -7.08
CA GLY A 182 -0.44 -7.93 -7.82
C GLY A 182 -0.23 -7.98 -9.33
N MET A 183 0.54 -8.94 -9.84
CA MET A 183 0.65 -9.23 -11.26
C MET A 183 -0.37 -10.27 -11.72
N MET A 184 -0.50 -11.35 -10.95
CA MET A 184 -1.32 -12.52 -11.24
C MET A 184 -1.67 -13.24 -9.93
N PRO A 185 -2.83 -13.91 -9.80
CA PRO A 185 -3.16 -14.68 -8.60
C PRO A 185 -2.09 -15.69 -8.21
N ILE A 186 -1.79 -15.71 -6.92
CA ILE A 186 -0.85 -16.66 -6.30
C ILE A 186 -1.62 -17.86 -5.73
N ASP A 187 -1.09 -19.03 -5.91
CA ASP A 187 -1.54 -20.26 -5.22
C ASP A 187 -0.92 -20.28 -3.81
N PRO A 188 -1.73 -20.34 -2.74
CA PRO A 188 -1.25 -20.25 -1.37
C PRO A 188 -0.40 -21.46 -0.91
N GLU A 189 -0.57 -22.62 -1.54
CA GLU A 189 0.19 -23.82 -1.20
C GLU A 189 1.60 -23.79 -1.80
N THR A 190 1.66 -23.45 -3.08
CA THR A 190 2.95 -23.39 -3.81
C THR A 190 3.66 -22.06 -3.64
N LYS A 191 2.96 -21.01 -3.16
CA LYS A 191 3.44 -19.62 -3.07
C LYS A 191 4.02 -19.10 -4.39
N ASN A 192 3.38 -19.46 -5.48
CA ASN A 192 3.77 -19.13 -6.84
C ASN A 192 2.51 -18.80 -7.66
N TYR A 193 2.67 -18.32 -8.88
CA TYR A 193 1.55 -18.05 -9.77
C TYR A 193 0.62 -19.28 -9.89
N ASN A 194 -0.69 -19.07 -9.81
CA ASN A 194 -1.67 -20.14 -9.86
C ASN A 194 -1.60 -20.86 -11.22
N ALA A 195 -1.16 -22.11 -11.21
CA ALA A 195 -0.85 -22.89 -12.42
C ALA A 195 -2.08 -23.13 -13.29
N ASP A 196 -3.28 -23.32 -12.69
CA ASP A 196 -4.52 -23.50 -13.45
C ASP A 196 -4.91 -22.19 -14.18
N MET A 197 -4.80 -21.06 -13.51
CA MET A 197 -5.11 -19.75 -14.10
C MET A 197 -4.09 -19.38 -15.18
N VAL A 198 -2.80 -19.69 -15.00
CA VAL A 198 -1.76 -19.56 -16.04
C VAL A 198 -2.11 -20.39 -17.26
N LYS A 199 -2.52 -21.66 -17.06
CA LYS A 199 -2.95 -22.54 -18.15
C LYS A 199 -4.19 -21.99 -18.88
N LYS A 200 -5.18 -21.50 -18.14
CA LYS A 200 -6.38 -20.87 -18.71
C LYS A 200 -6.03 -19.63 -19.53
N PHE A 201 -5.14 -18.77 -19.03
CA PHE A 201 -4.69 -17.59 -19.76
C PHE A 201 -3.95 -17.95 -21.06
N ASN A 202 -3.00 -18.88 -20.99
CA ASN A 202 -2.27 -19.35 -22.18
C ASN A 202 -3.24 -19.94 -23.22
N GLY A 203 -4.26 -20.69 -22.78
CA GLY A 203 -5.32 -21.19 -23.65
C GLY A 203 -6.15 -20.08 -24.30
N LEU A 204 -6.48 -19.03 -23.55
CA LEU A 204 -7.24 -17.87 -24.04
C LEU A 204 -6.53 -17.14 -25.18
N ILE A 205 -5.21 -17.01 -25.10
CA ILE A 205 -4.40 -16.27 -26.08
C ILE A 205 -3.79 -17.16 -27.17
N ALA A 206 -3.98 -18.48 -27.13
CA ALA A 206 -3.32 -19.44 -28.04
C ALA A 206 -3.53 -19.14 -29.53
N SER A 207 -4.73 -18.65 -29.91
CA SER A 207 -5.05 -18.28 -31.29
C SER A 207 -4.31 -17.04 -31.80
N ARG A 208 -3.65 -16.26 -30.92
CA ARG A 208 -2.89 -15.06 -31.27
C ARG A 208 -1.52 -15.37 -31.89
N GLY A 209 -1.01 -16.61 -31.65
CA GLY A 209 0.25 -17.06 -32.23
C GLY A 209 1.51 -16.38 -31.67
N TYR A 210 1.47 -15.90 -30.42
CA TYR A 210 2.65 -15.37 -29.75
C TYR A 210 3.69 -16.47 -29.53
N LYS A 211 4.99 -16.09 -29.54
CA LYS A 211 6.11 -17.01 -29.34
C LYS A 211 6.41 -17.29 -27.85
N TRP A 212 5.69 -16.65 -26.96
CA TRP A 212 5.87 -16.72 -25.51
C TRP A 212 4.58 -17.27 -24.83
N THR A 213 4.75 -17.89 -23.70
CA THR A 213 3.71 -18.18 -22.71
C THR A 213 3.84 -17.20 -21.55
N LEU A 214 2.82 -17.12 -20.68
CA LEU A 214 2.83 -16.17 -19.58
C LEU A 214 4.07 -16.30 -18.68
N LEU A 215 4.48 -17.52 -18.35
CA LEU A 215 5.65 -17.76 -17.49
C LEU A 215 6.99 -17.53 -18.19
N ASP A 216 7.04 -17.48 -19.52
CA ASP A 216 8.26 -17.12 -20.24
C ASP A 216 8.60 -15.65 -20.08
N ILE A 217 7.57 -14.80 -19.88
CA ILE A 217 7.72 -13.34 -19.81
C ILE A 217 7.58 -12.77 -18.39
N PHE A 218 7.07 -13.53 -17.43
CA PHE A 218 6.88 -13.10 -16.04
C PHE A 218 8.13 -13.39 -15.20
N PRO A 219 8.40 -12.57 -14.14
CA PRO A 219 9.51 -12.81 -13.24
C PRO A 219 9.32 -14.10 -12.43
N LYS A 220 10.43 -14.73 -12.05
CA LYS A 220 10.41 -15.84 -11.10
C LYS A 220 10.00 -15.32 -9.72
N VAL A 221 9.05 -16.00 -9.08
CA VAL A 221 8.57 -15.63 -7.75
C VAL A 221 9.52 -16.15 -6.68
N LEU A 222 9.83 -15.31 -5.70
CA LEU A 222 10.63 -15.63 -4.52
C LEU A 222 9.85 -15.23 -3.26
N ASN A 223 10.05 -16.00 -2.17
CA ASN A 223 9.48 -15.68 -0.87
C ASN A 223 10.48 -14.89 0.00
N ALA A 224 9.99 -14.16 0.98
CA ALA A 224 10.84 -13.48 1.95
C ALA A 224 11.91 -14.42 2.54
N GLY A 225 13.12 -13.93 2.70
CA GLY A 225 14.26 -14.70 3.19
C GLY A 225 15.02 -15.50 2.13
N GLN A 226 14.50 -15.61 0.89
CA GLN A 226 15.26 -16.20 -0.22
C GLN A 226 16.26 -15.21 -0.81
N ASP A 227 17.39 -15.72 -1.25
CA ASP A 227 18.45 -14.91 -1.91
C ASP A 227 17.96 -14.51 -3.32
N ALA A 228 17.86 -13.20 -3.57
CA ALA A 228 17.41 -12.65 -4.84
C ALA A 228 18.56 -12.10 -5.69
N GLY A 229 19.78 -12.49 -5.40
CA GLY A 229 20.99 -12.06 -6.12
C GLY A 229 21.78 -10.99 -5.37
N ARG A 230 22.79 -10.46 -6.07
CA ARG A 230 23.73 -9.52 -5.47
C ARG A 230 23.91 -8.29 -6.32
N LEU A 231 24.16 -7.16 -5.65
CA LEU A 231 24.50 -5.90 -6.31
C LEU A 231 25.71 -6.11 -7.23
N THR A 232 25.50 -5.89 -8.52
CA THR A 232 26.59 -5.97 -9.51
C THR A 232 27.46 -4.71 -9.48
N VAL A 233 28.61 -4.73 -10.15
CA VAL A 233 29.45 -3.54 -10.30
C VAL A 233 28.70 -2.42 -11.03
N GLU A 234 27.96 -2.77 -12.07
CA GLU A 234 27.16 -1.79 -12.82
C GLU A 234 25.95 -1.31 -12.01
N GLY A 235 25.31 -2.21 -11.23
CA GLY A 235 24.25 -1.85 -10.29
C GLY A 235 24.71 -0.88 -9.22
N ALA A 236 25.89 -1.10 -8.64
CA ALA A 236 26.47 -0.19 -7.66
C ALA A 236 26.70 1.21 -8.24
N LYS A 237 27.25 1.31 -9.46
CA LYS A 237 27.42 2.60 -10.16
C LYS A 237 26.08 3.29 -10.50
N LYS A 238 25.04 2.50 -10.83
CA LYS A 238 23.71 3.04 -11.09
C LYS A 238 23.06 3.61 -9.83
N LEU A 239 23.25 2.97 -8.68
CA LEU A 239 22.70 3.40 -7.40
C LEU A 239 23.52 4.55 -6.80
N ASP A 240 24.82 4.40 -6.74
CA ASP A 240 25.76 5.36 -6.15
C ASP A 240 26.66 5.98 -7.23
N VAL A 241 26.26 7.13 -7.74
CA VAL A 241 27.04 7.89 -8.74
C VAL A 241 28.38 8.42 -8.19
N SER A 242 28.55 8.45 -6.87
CA SER A 242 29.81 8.85 -6.25
C SER A 242 30.89 7.75 -6.30
N GLY A 243 30.46 6.49 -6.49
CA GLY A 243 31.32 5.32 -6.62
C GLY A 243 31.91 4.78 -5.32
N HIS A 244 31.38 5.15 -4.14
CA HIS A 244 31.83 4.62 -2.86
C HIS A 244 31.25 3.23 -2.56
N LEU A 245 30.00 2.98 -2.97
CA LEU A 245 29.32 1.73 -2.68
C LEU A 245 29.92 0.56 -3.46
N GLN A 246 30.32 -0.47 -2.75
CA GLN A 246 30.94 -1.67 -3.32
C GLN A 246 29.88 -2.67 -3.79
N ALA A 247 30.19 -3.41 -4.85
CA ALA A 247 29.38 -4.51 -5.35
C ALA A 247 29.43 -5.73 -4.40
N GLY A 248 28.55 -6.72 -4.64
CA GLY A 248 28.50 -7.99 -3.91
C GLY A 248 27.54 -8.01 -2.73
N VAL A 249 26.88 -6.90 -2.42
CA VAL A 249 25.84 -6.82 -1.37
C VAL A 249 24.64 -7.71 -1.76
N PRO A 250 24.14 -8.61 -0.89
CA PRO A 250 22.96 -9.41 -1.17
C PRO A 250 21.70 -8.53 -1.20
N LEU A 251 20.75 -8.88 -2.09
CA LEU A 251 19.44 -8.26 -2.13
C LEU A 251 18.36 -9.27 -1.70
N CYS A 252 17.38 -8.80 -0.90
CA CYS A 252 16.15 -9.56 -0.66
C CYS A 252 15.21 -9.47 -1.88
N PRO A 253 14.21 -10.37 -2.01
CA PRO A 253 13.21 -10.28 -3.05
C PRO A 253 12.56 -8.89 -3.08
N PRO A 254 12.47 -8.25 -4.26
CA PRO A 254 11.83 -6.94 -4.38
C PRO A 254 10.32 -7.06 -4.16
N GLU A 255 9.72 -6.12 -3.42
CA GLU A 255 8.34 -6.21 -2.96
C GLU A 255 7.52 -4.96 -3.29
N GLY A 256 6.20 -5.11 -3.23
CA GLY A 256 5.26 -4.02 -3.32
C GLY A 256 5.12 -3.24 -2.01
N ASP A 257 4.74 -1.97 -2.12
CA ASP A 257 4.52 -1.06 -0.98
C ASP A 257 3.48 -1.57 0.02
N ALA A 258 2.45 -2.27 -0.43
CA ALA A 258 1.45 -2.87 0.45
C ALA A 258 2.06 -3.97 1.35
N GLY A 259 2.82 -4.90 0.78
CA GLY A 259 3.49 -5.97 1.53
C GLY A 259 4.53 -5.43 2.51
N THR A 260 5.35 -4.46 2.10
CA THR A 260 6.34 -3.84 2.98
C THR A 260 5.69 -2.98 4.06
N GLY A 261 4.54 -2.36 3.79
CA GLY A 261 3.71 -1.70 4.80
C GLY A 261 3.20 -2.68 5.87
N MET A 262 2.81 -3.90 5.49
CA MET A 262 2.44 -4.95 6.45
C MET A 262 3.63 -5.38 7.32
N VAL A 263 4.82 -5.49 6.76
CA VAL A 263 6.05 -5.78 7.51
C VAL A 263 6.34 -4.66 8.51
N ALA A 264 6.29 -3.40 8.08
CA ALA A 264 6.53 -2.23 8.93
C ALA A 264 5.52 -2.04 10.06
N THR A 265 4.38 -2.71 9.99
CA THR A 265 3.31 -2.66 11.00
C THR A 265 3.12 -3.97 11.76
N ASN A 266 4.04 -4.94 11.59
CA ASN A 266 3.95 -6.28 12.20
C ASN A 266 2.61 -6.98 11.91
N ALA A 267 2.13 -6.88 10.67
CA ALA A 267 0.82 -7.38 10.25
C ALA A 267 0.94 -8.47 9.19
N VAL A 268 1.89 -9.40 9.33
CA VAL A 268 2.12 -10.50 8.38
C VAL A 268 1.60 -11.86 8.88
N LYS A 269 1.33 -11.98 10.17
CA LYS A 269 0.82 -13.21 10.80
C LYS A 269 -0.67 -13.38 10.49
N GLN A 270 -1.12 -14.62 10.31
CA GLN A 270 -2.55 -14.92 10.22
C GLN A 270 -3.34 -14.30 11.37
N ARG A 271 -4.53 -13.81 11.09
CA ARG A 271 -5.43 -13.10 12.01
C ARG A 271 -4.89 -11.74 12.49
N THR A 272 -3.91 -11.18 11.79
CA THR A 272 -3.50 -9.78 11.95
C THR A 272 -3.78 -8.99 10.69
N GLY A 273 -3.75 -7.68 10.81
CA GLY A 273 -3.90 -6.80 9.67
C GLY A 273 -3.40 -5.40 9.94
N ASN A 274 -3.38 -4.60 8.91
CA ASN A 274 -3.16 -3.16 9.03
C ASN A 274 -4.23 -2.35 8.30
N VAL A 275 -4.39 -1.11 8.72
CA VAL A 275 -5.22 -0.10 8.06
C VAL A 275 -4.37 1.13 7.82
N SER A 276 -4.24 1.51 6.56
CA SER A 276 -3.73 2.82 6.16
C SER A 276 -4.89 3.78 5.97
N ALA A 277 -4.86 4.95 6.61
CA ALA A 277 -5.89 5.97 6.48
C ALA A 277 -5.27 7.35 6.28
N GLY A 278 -5.24 7.78 5.02
CA GLY A 278 -4.75 9.07 4.54
C GLY A 278 -5.76 9.71 3.61
N THR A 279 -5.34 10.16 2.43
CA THR A 279 -6.24 10.64 1.35
C THR A 279 -7.23 9.57 0.93
N SER A 280 -6.74 8.35 0.71
CA SER A 280 -7.50 7.10 0.57
C SER A 280 -7.33 6.25 1.83
N SER A 281 -8.07 5.14 1.92
CA SER A 281 -7.87 4.15 2.97
C SER A 281 -7.87 2.74 2.39
N PHE A 282 -7.12 1.86 3.04
CA PHE A 282 -7.21 0.43 2.77
C PHE A 282 -6.97 -0.38 4.03
N SER A 283 -7.62 -1.54 4.11
CA SER A 283 -7.33 -2.57 5.10
C SER A 283 -6.71 -3.77 4.41
N MET A 284 -5.76 -4.40 5.07
CA MET A 284 -5.14 -5.64 4.64
C MET A 284 -5.21 -6.63 5.79
N ILE A 285 -5.95 -7.71 5.62
CA ILE A 285 -6.18 -8.73 6.66
C ILE A 285 -5.59 -10.06 6.22
N VAL A 286 -4.68 -10.62 7.01
CA VAL A 286 -4.05 -11.91 6.74
C VAL A 286 -5.03 -13.04 7.12
N LEU A 287 -5.42 -13.81 6.12
CA LEU A 287 -6.44 -14.84 6.23
C LEU A 287 -5.87 -16.18 6.69
N GLU A 288 -6.70 -16.97 7.38
CA GLU A 288 -6.40 -18.38 7.73
C GLU A 288 -6.73 -19.34 6.58
N LYS A 289 -7.64 -18.93 5.68
CA LYS A 289 -8.11 -19.70 4.52
C LYS A 289 -8.58 -18.77 3.41
N ASP A 290 -8.71 -19.28 2.20
CA ASP A 290 -9.27 -18.52 1.08
C ASP A 290 -10.74 -18.13 1.31
N LEU A 291 -11.21 -17.11 0.60
CA LEU A 291 -12.60 -16.69 0.60
C LEU A 291 -13.47 -17.74 -0.11
N THR A 292 -14.73 -17.85 0.31
CA THR A 292 -15.68 -18.85 -0.26
C THR A 292 -16.07 -18.54 -1.70
N LYS A 293 -15.95 -17.29 -2.13
CA LYS A 293 -16.23 -16.81 -3.48
C LYS A 293 -15.46 -15.52 -3.77
N PRO A 294 -15.27 -15.14 -5.04
CA PRO A 294 -14.71 -13.83 -5.37
C PRO A 294 -15.70 -12.70 -5.04
N TYR A 295 -15.16 -11.58 -4.55
CA TYR A 295 -15.89 -10.34 -4.30
C TYR A 295 -15.21 -9.21 -5.08
N GLU A 296 -15.96 -8.44 -5.86
CA GLU A 296 -15.40 -7.31 -6.64
C GLU A 296 -14.76 -6.22 -5.77
N MET A 297 -15.19 -6.11 -4.52
CA MET A 297 -14.72 -5.12 -3.55
C MET A 297 -13.48 -5.56 -2.76
N ILE A 298 -13.03 -6.82 -2.93
CA ILE A 298 -11.91 -7.40 -2.19
C ILE A 298 -10.86 -7.87 -3.16
N ASP A 299 -9.66 -7.32 -3.07
CA ASP A 299 -8.51 -7.78 -3.81
C ASP A 299 -7.75 -8.81 -2.97
N MET A 300 -7.50 -9.97 -3.56
CA MET A 300 -6.72 -11.01 -2.91
C MET A 300 -5.25 -10.88 -3.32
N VAL A 301 -4.41 -10.52 -2.37
CA VAL A 301 -2.96 -10.43 -2.52
C VAL A 301 -2.27 -11.33 -1.49
N THR A 302 -0.96 -11.23 -1.33
CA THR A 302 -0.22 -11.99 -0.31
C THR A 302 0.71 -11.10 0.50
N THR A 303 1.08 -11.58 1.68
CA THR A 303 2.23 -11.08 2.43
C THR A 303 3.52 -11.45 1.71
N PRO A 304 4.68 -10.84 2.04
CA PRO A 304 5.98 -11.21 1.47
C PRO A 304 6.42 -12.66 1.74
N ASP A 305 5.78 -13.37 2.67
CA ASP A 305 5.99 -14.81 2.90
C ASP A 305 4.94 -15.71 2.26
N GLY A 306 4.01 -15.12 1.46
CA GLY A 306 3.02 -15.85 0.68
C GLY A 306 1.73 -16.21 1.41
N SER A 307 1.46 -15.66 2.60
CA SER A 307 0.17 -15.83 3.27
C SER A 307 -0.92 -15.00 2.59
N LEU A 308 -2.13 -15.55 2.46
CA LEU A 308 -3.25 -14.87 1.82
C LEU A 308 -3.65 -13.60 2.57
N VAL A 309 -3.91 -12.54 1.82
CA VAL A 309 -4.37 -11.25 2.34
C VAL A 309 -5.60 -10.80 1.57
N ALA A 310 -6.66 -10.48 2.31
CA ALA A 310 -7.81 -9.76 1.77
C ALA A 310 -7.59 -8.25 1.92
N MET A 311 -7.60 -7.53 0.81
CA MET A 311 -7.46 -6.08 0.79
C MET A 311 -8.77 -5.42 0.38
N VAL A 312 -9.28 -4.51 1.22
CA VAL A 312 -10.37 -3.58 0.89
C VAL A 312 -9.75 -2.22 0.66
N HIS A 313 -9.93 -1.64 -0.53
CA HIS A 313 -9.39 -0.33 -0.89
C HIS A 313 -10.53 0.66 -1.13
N CYS A 314 -10.44 1.83 -0.49
CA CYS A 314 -11.39 2.95 -0.61
C CYS A 314 -10.66 4.18 -1.13
N ASN A 315 -11.20 4.81 -2.17
CA ASN A 315 -10.61 5.99 -2.79
C ASN A 315 -10.70 7.24 -1.91
N ASN A 316 -11.70 7.28 -1.02
CA ASN A 316 -12.03 8.46 -0.23
C ASN A 316 -11.86 8.18 1.27
N CYS A 317 -11.06 9.01 1.96
CA CYS A 317 -10.89 8.92 3.40
C CYS A 317 -10.87 10.32 4.03
N THR A 318 -9.70 10.96 4.26
CA THR A 318 -9.62 12.20 5.03
C THR A 318 -9.67 13.49 4.19
N SER A 319 -9.74 13.42 2.86
CA SER A 319 -9.66 14.63 2.01
C SER A 319 -10.78 15.63 2.27
N ASP A 320 -12.02 15.15 2.33
CA ASP A 320 -13.18 16.01 2.65
C ASP A 320 -13.15 16.50 4.10
N LEU A 321 -12.80 15.64 5.05
CA LEU A 321 -12.61 15.99 6.45
C LEU A 321 -11.56 17.13 6.60
N ASN A 322 -10.46 17.06 5.86
CA ASN A 322 -9.43 18.10 5.84
C ASN A 322 -9.96 19.42 5.27
N ALA A 323 -10.82 19.37 4.25
CA ALA A 323 -11.47 20.58 3.70
C ALA A 323 -12.32 21.29 4.76
N TRP A 324 -13.09 20.55 5.55
CA TRP A 324 -13.87 21.11 6.67
C TRP A 324 -12.98 21.67 7.77
N VAL A 325 -11.91 20.99 8.16
CA VAL A 325 -10.94 21.52 9.14
C VAL A 325 -10.29 22.81 8.64
N ASN A 326 -9.96 22.91 7.34
CA ASN A 326 -9.46 24.13 6.73
C ASN A 326 -10.50 25.27 6.78
N LEU A 327 -11.78 24.98 6.62
CA LEU A 327 -12.83 26.00 6.78
C LEU A 327 -12.85 26.57 8.22
N PHE A 328 -12.70 25.73 9.25
CA PHE A 328 -12.57 26.19 10.64
C PHE A 328 -11.29 27.00 10.88
N LYS A 329 -10.18 26.65 10.23
CA LYS A 329 -8.95 27.45 10.21
C LYS A 329 -9.21 28.83 9.65
N GLU A 330 -9.86 28.95 8.49
CA GLU A 330 -10.21 30.26 7.89
C GLU A 330 -11.07 31.09 8.83
N TYR A 331 -12.03 30.48 9.52
CA TYR A 331 -12.85 31.17 10.53
C TYR A 331 -11.99 31.70 11.69
N GLN A 332 -11.04 30.93 12.22
CA GLN A 332 -10.12 31.42 13.26
C GLN A 332 -9.26 32.58 12.76
N GLN A 333 -8.76 32.51 11.53
CA GLN A 333 -8.00 33.58 10.90
C GLN A 333 -8.84 34.87 10.78
N LEU A 334 -10.11 34.75 10.39
CA LEU A 334 -11.07 35.86 10.31
C LEU A 334 -11.26 36.53 11.67
N LEU A 335 -11.23 35.77 12.75
CA LEU A 335 -11.32 36.31 14.13
C LEU A 335 -9.99 36.86 14.65
N GLY A 336 -8.90 36.83 13.86
CA GLY A 336 -7.58 37.28 14.29
C GLY A 336 -6.89 36.36 15.31
N VAL A 337 -7.33 35.10 15.43
CA VAL A 337 -6.75 34.12 16.35
C VAL A 337 -5.56 33.43 15.65
N PRO A 338 -4.38 33.34 16.29
CA PRO A 338 -3.26 32.57 15.76
C PRO A 338 -3.66 31.11 15.50
N VAL A 339 -3.18 30.53 14.39
CA VAL A 339 -3.55 29.18 13.97
C VAL A 339 -2.33 28.26 14.01
N ASP A 340 -2.42 27.23 14.84
CA ASP A 340 -1.61 26.02 14.77
C ASP A 340 -2.50 24.86 14.28
N MET A 341 -2.18 24.29 13.11
CA MET A 341 -2.98 23.23 12.51
C MET A 341 -3.03 21.97 13.37
N ASN A 342 -1.97 21.62 14.09
CA ASN A 342 -1.98 20.47 15.00
C ASN A 342 -2.97 20.69 16.16
N GLU A 343 -3.04 21.93 16.67
CA GLU A 343 -4.00 22.30 17.70
C GLU A 343 -5.43 22.29 17.16
N VAL A 344 -5.67 22.79 15.95
CA VAL A 344 -7.00 22.77 15.30
C VAL A 344 -7.49 21.34 15.11
N PHE A 345 -6.68 20.47 14.50
CA PHE A 345 -7.01 19.05 14.37
C PHE A 345 -7.23 18.41 15.73
N GLY A 346 -6.34 18.61 16.67
CA GLY A 346 -6.43 18.05 18.01
C GLY A 346 -7.73 18.42 18.72
N LYS A 347 -8.12 19.70 18.71
CA LYS A 347 -9.35 20.17 19.37
C LYS A 347 -10.60 19.64 18.67
N LEU A 348 -10.70 19.75 17.35
CA LEU A 348 -11.88 19.31 16.59
C LEU A 348 -12.08 17.81 16.70
N TYR A 349 -11.01 17.03 16.57
CA TYR A 349 -11.09 15.57 16.60
C TYR A 349 -11.44 15.05 18.02
N ASN A 350 -10.83 15.60 19.07
CA ASN A 350 -11.18 15.22 20.44
C ASN A 350 -12.61 15.65 20.79
N HIS A 351 -13.05 16.85 20.38
CA HIS A 351 -14.43 17.29 20.59
C HIS A 351 -15.46 16.42 19.87
N ALA A 352 -15.14 15.86 18.72
CA ALA A 352 -15.98 14.90 18.01
C ALA A 352 -16.35 13.67 18.87
N LEU A 353 -15.45 13.25 19.78
CA LEU A 353 -15.68 12.11 20.67
C LEU A 353 -16.72 12.39 21.77
N GLU A 354 -17.06 13.65 22.00
CA GLU A 354 -18.10 14.09 22.93
C GLU A 354 -19.51 14.06 22.31
N GLY A 355 -19.58 13.88 20.98
CA GLY A 355 -20.86 13.78 20.25
C GLY A 355 -21.60 12.48 20.54
N ASP A 356 -22.89 12.44 20.14
CA ASP A 356 -23.70 11.23 20.21
C ASP A 356 -23.04 10.10 19.42
N ALA A 357 -23.13 8.87 19.90
CA ALA A 357 -22.44 7.72 19.31
C ALA A 357 -22.89 7.43 17.86
N ASP A 358 -24.11 7.83 17.48
CA ASP A 358 -24.67 7.74 16.13
C ASP A 358 -24.56 9.05 15.33
N CYS A 359 -23.73 9.99 15.77
CA CYS A 359 -23.60 11.35 15.21
C CYS A 359 -24.87 12.20 15.30
N GLY A 360 -25.81 11.86 16.18
CA GLY A 360 -27.09 12.60 16.34
C GLY A 360 -27.97 12.61 15.09
N GLY A 361 -27.85 11.61 14.22
CA GLY A 361 -28.56 11.48 12.95
C GLY A 361 -27.88 12.14 11.75
N LEU A 362 -26.79 12.87 11.95
CA LEU A 362 -26.05 13.54 10.86
C LEU A 362 -25.31 12.54 9.98
N ILE A 363 -25.33 12.75 8.67
CA ILE A 363 -24.64 11.91 7.68
C ILE A 363 -23.71 12.77 6.83
N SER A 364 -22.49 12.28 6.63
CA SER A 364 -21.50 12.87 5.74
C SER A 364 -21.12 11.87 4.66
N TYR A 365 -21.09 12.29 3.40
CA TYR A 365 -20.55 11.57 2.25
C TYR A 365 -19.28 12.29 1.81
N ASN A 366 -18.13 11.64 1.96
CA ASN A 366 -16.81 12.23 1.71
C ASN A 366 -16.26 11.92 0.30
N TYR A 367 -17.14 11.65 -0.66
CA TYR A 367 -16.78 11.23 -2.02
C TYR A 367 -16.22 12.39 -2.86
N ILE A 368 -14.91 12.60 -2.79
CA ILE A 368 -14.17 13.50 -3.71
C ILE A 368 -14.03 12.87 -5.09
N SER A 369 -14.00 11.53 -5.15
CA SER A 369 -13.89 10.73 -6.36
C SER A 369 -14.84 9.55 -6.33
N GLY A 370 -14.91 8.79 -7.41
CA GLY A 370 -15.67 7.55 -7.45
C GLY A 370 -15.20 6.55 -6.38
N GLU A 371 -16.11 5.64 -5.99
CA GLU A 371 -15.88 4.69 -4.91
C GLU A 371 -16.36 3.28 -5.31
N PRO A 372 -15.41 2.39 -5.70
CA PRO A 372 -15.75 1.04 -6.15
C PRO A 372 -16.54 0.23 -5.13
N VAL A 373 -16.21 0.33 -3.84
CA VAL A 373 -16.88 -0.42 -2.76
C VAL A 373 -18.39 -0.12 -2.69
N THR A 374 -18.81 1.08 -3.07
CA THR A 374 -20.22 1.46 -3.11
C THR A 374 -20.78 1.58 -4.54
N GLY A 375 -20.01 1.16 -5.55
CA GLY A 375 -20.45 1.12 -6.95
C GLY A 375 -20.63 2.48 -7.61
N LEU A 376 -19.96 3.52 -7.13
CA LEU A 376 -20.05 4.89 -7.65
C LEU A 376 -18.83 5.21 -8.53
N ALA A 377 -19.09 5.55 -9.81
CA ALA A 377 -18.03 5.92 -10.76
C ALA A 377 -17.45 7.32 -10.51
N GLU A 378 -18.22 8.22 -9.94
CA GLU A 378 -17.85 9.58 -9.55
C GLU A 378 -18.38 9.86 -8.14
N GLY A 379 -17.89 10.94 -7.50
CA GLY A 379 -18.33 11.34 -6.17
C GLY A 379 -18.78 12.80 -6.11
N ARG A 380 -19.55 13.11 -5.07
CA ARG A 380 -19.95 14.45 -4.66
C ARG A 380 -19.93 14.57 -3.15
N PRO A 381 -18.98 15.28 -2.55
CA PRO A 381 -18.99 15.49 -1.11
C PRO A 381 -20.29 16.18 -0.66
N MET A 382 -20.99 15.59 0.30
CA MET A 382 -22.24 16.11 0.80
C MET A 382 -22.37 15.93 2.30
N PHE A 383 -23.03 16.90 2.92
CA PHE A 383 -23.48 16.82 4.30
C PHE A 383 -25.02 16.83 4.32
N VAL A 384 -25.63 15.82 4.95
CA VAL A 384 -27.07 15.62 4.96
C VAL A 384 -27.58 15.59 6.40
N ARG A 385 -28.67 16.28 6.66
CA ARG A 385 -29.37 16.26 7.94
C ARG A 385 -30.87 16.45 7.78
N SER A 386 -31.62 15.90 8.71
CA SER A 386 -33.06 16.13 8.88
C SER A 386 -33.31 17.28 9.86
N ALA A 387 -34.53 17.77 9.88
CA ALA A 387 -34.91 18.89 10.76
C ALA A 387 -34.77 18.57 12.26
N ASN A 388 -34.91 17.30 12.63
CA ASN A 388 -34.89 16.83 14.01
C ASN A 388 -33.54 16.30 14.47
N ASP A 389 -32.54 16.28 13.58
CA ASP A 389 -31.17 15.79 13.92
C ASP A 389 -30.47 16.75 14.86
N LYS A 390 -29.63 16.24 15.73
CA LYS A 390 -28.88 17.03 16.71
C LYS A 390 -27.67 17.70 16.06
N PHE A 391 -27.89 18.85 15.45
CA PHE A 391 -26.84 19.61 14.76
C PHE A 391 -26.03 20.46 15.73
N ASN A 392 -24.86 19.99 16.10
CA ASN A 392 -23.84 20.69 16.86
C ASN A 392 -22.45 20.33 16.36
N LEU A 393 -21.40 21.01 16.82
CA LEU A 393 -20.04 20.85 16.33
C LEU A 393 -19.49 19.43 16.60
N ALA A 394 -19.78 18.85 17.77
CA ALA A 394 -19.32 17.53 18.14
C ALA A 394 -19.88 16.44 17.20
N ASN A 395 -21.21 16.44 17.00
CA ASN A 395 -21.86 15.50 16.08
C ASN A 395 -21.46 15.73 14.62
N PHE A 396 -21.31 16.99 14.20
CA PHE A 396 -20.83 17.35 12.87
C PHE A 396 -19.45 16.76 12.60
N MET A 397 -18.49 17.02 13.47
CA MET A 397 -17.12 16.49 13.31
C MET A 397 -17.05 14.97 13.43
N ARG A 398 -17.89 14.37 14.30
CA ARG A 398 -17.97 12.92 14.42
C ARG A 398 -18.51 12.27 13.15
N SER A 399 -19.51 12.87 12.48
CA SER A 399 -20.04 12.36 11.21
C SER A 399 -19.00 12.36 10.10
N HIS A 400 -18.11 13.37 10.04
CA HIS A 400 -17.02 13.41 9.08
C HIS A 400 -15.89 12.41 9.41
N LEU A 401 -15.58 12.20 10.69
CA LEU A 401 -14.67 11.14 11.11
C LEU A 401 -15.22 9.75 10.77
N TYR A 402 -16.51 9.52 10.97
CA TYR A 402 -17.18 8.26 10.63
C TYR A 402 -17.22 8.04 9.12
N ALA A 403 -17.50 9.08 8.33
CA ALA A 403 -17.45 9.01 6.87
C ALA A 403 -16.09 8.58 6.35
N SER A 404 -14.99 9.04 6.99
CA SER A 404 -13.62 8.72 6.55
C SER A 404 -13.29 7.22 6.61
N VAL A 405 -14.01 6.43 7.41
CA VAL A 405 -13.83 4.97 7.53
C VAL A 405 -15.11 4.18 7.22
N GLY A 406 -16.20 4.86 6.88
CA GLY A 406 -17.51 4.22 6.67
C GLY A 406 -17.52 3.24 5.50
N VAL A 407 -16.91 3.62 4.38
CA VAL A 407 -16.79 2.75 3.20
C VAL A 407 -15.87 1.56 3.50
N LEU A 408 -14.77 1.79 4.22
CA LEU A 408 -13.86 0.72 4.65
C LEU A 408 -14.59 -0.31 5.53
N LYS A 409 -15.49 0.15 6.42
CA LYS A 409 -16.36 -0.75 7.18
C LYS A 409 -17.26 -1.57 6.26
N ILE A 410 -17.89 -0.97 5.25
CA ILE A 410 -18.78 -1.69 4.33
C ILE A 410 -18.04 -2.85 3.66
N GLY A 411 -16.81 -2.62 3.18
CA GLY A 411 -15.99 -3.66 2.60
C GLY A 411 -15.55 -4.72 3.60
N ASN A 412 -15.12 -4.32 4.80
CA ASN A 412 -14.69 -5.25 5.84
C ASN A 412 -15.85 -6.07 6.44
N ASP A 413 -17.08 -5.55 6.41
CA ASP A 413 -18.27 -6.31 6.85
C ASP A 413 -18.45 -7.60 6.05
N ILE A 414 -18.02 -7.64 4.79
CA ILE A 414 -17.99 -8.88 3.98
C ILE A 414 -17.06 -9.89 4.64
N LEU A 415 -15.84 -9.49 5.01
CA LEU A 415 -14.87 -10.38 5.64
C LEU A 415 -15.35 -10.90 7.00
N PHE A 416 -15.89 -10.00 7.84
CA PHE A 416 -16.24 -10.35 9.22
C PHE A 416 -17.61 -11.03 9.34
N ASN A 417 -18.62 -10.59 8.57
CA ASN A 417 -19.98 -11.05 8.70
C ASN A 417 -20.35 -12.19 7.73
N GLU A 418 -19.85 -12.16 6.46
CA GLU A 418 -20.13 -13.20 5.47
C GLU A 418 -19.08 -14.32 5.51
N GLU A 419 -17.79 -13.96 5.47
CA GLU A 419 -16.69 -14.92 5.44
C GLU A 419 -16.22 -15.40 6.82
N HIS A 420 -16.73 -14.76 7.90
CA HIS A 420 -16.41 -15.07 9.30
C HIS A 420 -14.91 -15.04 9.62
N VAL A 421 -14.19 -14.13 8.96
CA VAL A 421 -12.76 -13.91 9.20
C VAL A 421 -12.55 -13.43 10.64
N LYS A 422 -11.59 -14.04 11.32
CA LYS A 422 -11.20 -13.65 12.68
C LYS A 422 -9.95 -12.80 12.64
N VAL A 423 -9.91 -11.78 13.48
CA VAL A 423 -8.77 -10.88 13.61
C VAL A 423 -8.44 -10.69 15.08
N ASP A 424 -7.18 -10.87 15.42
CA ASP A 424 -6.68 -10.71 16.80
C ASP A 424 -6.06 -9.32 17.01
N ARG A 425 -5.46 -8.72 15.97
CA ARG A 425 -4.82 -7.39 16.03
C ARG A 425 -4.88 -6.69 14.69
N ILE A 426 -5.21 -5.40 14.73
CA ILE A 426 -5.11 -4.49 13.58
C ILE A 426 -4.23 -3.31 13.97
N THR A 427 -3.26 -2.99 13.12
CA THR A 427 -2.37 -1.82 13.29
C THR A 427 -2.81 -0.70 12.35
N GLY A 428 -3.14 0.47 12.92
CA GLY A 428 -3.50 1.67 12.18
C GLY A 428 -2.30 2.56 11.90
N HIS A 429 -2.23 3.15 10.71
CA HIS A 429 -1.24 4.17 10.36
C HIS A 429 -1.80 5.20 9.36
N GLY A 430 -1.08 6.30 9.16
CA GLY A 430 -1.48 7.38 8.24
C GLY A 430 -2.07 8.59 8.95
N GLY A 431 -2.56 9.56 8.16
CA GLY A 431 -2.94 10.89 8.63
C GLY A 431 -4.04 10.91 9.70
N LEU A 432 -5.02 10.00 9.60
CA LEU A 432 -6.13 9.89 10.54
C LEU A 432 -5.65 9.58 11.98
N PHE A 433 -4.53 8.87 12.12
CA PHE A 433 -4.00 8.45 13.41
C PHE A 433 -3.03 9.45 14.06
N LYS A 434 -2.72 10.58 13.39
CA LYS A 434 -1.85 11.61 13.96
C LYS A 434 -2.44 12.28 15.22
N THR A 435 -3.76 12.42 15.29
CA THR A 435 -4.42 12.85 16.53
C THR A 435 -4.58 11.64 17.44
N LYS A 436 -3.75 11.60 18.48
CA LYS A 436 -3.62 10.48 19.39
C LYS A 436 -4.98 9.98 19.92
N GLY A 437 -5.26 8.71 19.73
CA GLY A 437 -6.43 8.02 20.26
C GLY A 437 -7.71 8.17 19.42
N VAL A 438 -7.90 9.26 18.68
CA VAL A 438 -9.17 9.53 17.99
C VAL A 438 -9.40 8.59 16.80
N GLY A 439 -8.46 8.55 15.85
CA GLY A 439 -8.55 7.64 14.70
C GLY A 439 -8.68 6.17 15.13
N GLN A 440 -7.96 5.78 16.19
CA GLN A 440 -8.05 4.43 16.76
C GLN A 440 -9.45 4.13 17.28
N ARG A 441 -10.05 5.02 18.09
CA ARG A 441 -11.39 4.83 18.66
C ARG A 441 -12.46 4.74 17.56
N VAL A 442 -12.37 5.62 16.55
CA VAL A 442 -13.30 5.64 15.41
C VAL A 442 -13.19 4.34 14.60
N LEU A 443 -11.98 3.91 14.25
CA LEU A 443 -11.77 2.68 13.50
C LEU A 443 -12.13 1.44 14.33
N ALA A 444 -11.81 1.41 15.63
CA ALA A 444 -12.19 0.32 16.52
C ALA A 444 -13.72 0.15 16.58
N ALA A 445 -14.47 1.26 16.65
CA ALA A 445 -15.94 1.23 16.57
C ALA A 445 -16.43 0.69 15.22
N ALA A 446 -15.83 1.11 14.12
CA ALA A 446 -16.22 0.72 12.77
C ALA A 446 -16.07 -0.79 12.54
N ILE A 447 -14.95 -1.38 12.93
CA ILE A 447 -14.63 -2.79 12.64
C ILE A 447 -14.80 -3.73 13.85
N ASN A 448 -15.24 -3.19 14.98
CA ASN A 448 -15.45 -3.93 16.25
C ASN A 448 -14.24 -4.78 16.65
N SER A 449 -13.04 -4.19 16.55
CA SER A 449 -11.76 -4.85 16.89
C SER A 449 -10.80 -3.84 17.52
N PRO A 450 -9.91 -4.26 18.42
CA PRO A 450 -8.86 -3.38 18.95
C PRO A 450 -7.95 -2.85 17.85
N ILE A 451 -7.58 -1.57 17.94
CA ILE A 451 -6.67 -0.89 17.02
C ILE A 451 -5.41 -0.46 17.74
N SER A 452 -4.27 -0.96 17.28
CA SER A 452 -2.94 -0.54 17.74
C SER A 452 -2.34 0.52 16.82
N VAL A 453 -1.60 1.46 17.36
CA VAL A 453 -0.76 2.40 16.60
C VAL A 453 0.65 2.32 17.16
N MET A 454 1.63 2.07 16.29
CA MET A 454 3.04 1.95 16.66
C MET A 454 3.76 3.29 16.47
N GLU A 455 4.77 3.57 17.30
CA GLU A 455 5.62 4.76 17.14
C GLU A 455 6.37 4.77 15.80
N THR A 456 6.74 3.58 15.30
CA THR A 456 7.44 3.37 14.03
C THR A 456 6.52 3.43 12.80
N ALA A 457 5.20 3.63 12.99
CA ALA A 457 4.23 3.66 11.87
C ALA A 457 4.51 4.76 10.81
N GLY A 458 5.35 5.75 11.12
CA GLY A 458 5.79 6.80 10.20
C GLY A 458 6.95 6.41 9.27
N GLU A 459 7.64 5.30 9.53
CA GLU A 459 8.82 4.89 8.75
C GLU A 459 8.45 4.28 7.38
N GLY A 460 7.26 3.67 7.27
CA GLY A 460 6.67 3.23 6.01
C GLY A 460 7.36 2.03 5.37
N GLY A 461 7.09 1.84 4.06
CA GLY A 461 7.55 0.67 3.32
C GLY A 461 9.06 0.63 3.09
N ALA A 462 9.77 1.77 3.11
CA ALA A 462 11.23 1.78 3.02
C ALA A 462 11.88 1.08 4.24
N TRP A 463 11.35 1.30 5.44
CA TRP A 463 11.76 0.53 6.60
C TRP A 463 11.30 -0.93 6.51
N GLY A 464 10.09 -1.18 6.05
CA GLY A 464 9.57 -2.55 5.85
C GLY A 464 10.44 -3.38 4.92
N ILE A 465 10.91 -2.82 3.81
CA ILE A 465 11.81 -3.55 2.91
C ILE A 465 13.23 -3.68 3.48
N ALA A 466 13.70 -2.73 4.31
CA ALA A 466 14.95 -2.89 5.06
C ALA A 466 14.84 -4.05 6.06
N LEU A 467 13.68 -4.22 6.72
CA LEU A 467 13.40 -5.36 7.61
C LEU A 467 13.40 -6.69 6.85
N LEU A 468 12.91 -6.75 5.62
CA LEU A 468 13.02 -7.93 4.76
C LEU A 468 14.48 -8.22 4.37
N GLY A 469 15.29 -7.18 4.14
CA GLY A 469 16.73 -7.29 4.00
C GLY A 469 17.40 -7.84 5.28
N SER A 470 16.96 -7.37 6.45
CA SER A 470 17.42 -7.88 7.75
C SER A 470 17.02 -9.35 7.95
N TYR A 471 15.77 -9.70 7.61
CA TYR A 471 15.31 -11.09 7.65
C TYR A 471 16.18 -12.01 6.79
N LEU A 472 16.56 -11.58 5.57
CA LEU A 472 17.43 -12.35 4.69
C LEU A 472 18.76 -12.74 5.36
N VAL A 473 19.39 -11.81 6.10
CA VAL A 473 20.76 -12.00 6.61
C VAL A 473 20.86 -12.33 8.09
N ASN A 474 19.81 -12.09 8.89
CA ASN A 474 19.80 -12.23 10.34
C ASN A 474 18.75 -13.22 10.87
N SER A 475 17.93 -13.85 10.02
CA SER A 475 16.98 -14.87 10.46
C SER A 475 17.70 -16.14 10.92
N GLY A 476 17.15 -16.79 11.91
CA GLY A 476 17.58 -18.11 12.35
C GLY A 476 17.13 -19.22 11.37
N ALA A 477 17.76 -20.39 11.46
CA ALA A 477 17.32 -21.55 10.68
C ALA A 477 15.85 -21.88 11.00
N ASN A 478 15.00 -21.91 9.99
CA ASN A 478 13.56 -22.16 10.09
C ASN A 478 12.75 -21.10 10.88
N GLU A 479 13.29 -19.92 11.13
CA GLU A 479 12.55 -18.80 11.72
C GLU A 479 11.61 -18.20 10.67
N SER A 480 10.30 -18.15 10.98
CA SER A 480 9.33 -17.50 10.08
C SER A 480 9.50 -16.00 10.08
N LEU A 481 9.02 -15.33 9.01
CA LEU A 481 9.00 -13.86 8.95
C LEU A 481 8.20 -13.28 10.14
N ALA A 482 7.06 -13.88 10.46
CA ALA A 482 6.22 -13.45 11.59
C ALA A 482 6.97 -13.54 12.93
N ASP A 483 7.69 -14.66 13.18
CA ASP A 483 8.44 -14.84 14.42
C ASP A 483 9.65 -13.87 14.49
N PHE A 484 10.33 -13.65 13.36
CA PHE A 484 11.42 -12.68 13.28
C PHE A 484 10.95 -11.26 13.62
N LEU A 485 9.83 -10.83 13.05
CA LEU A 485 9.25 -9.54 13.34
C LEU A 485 8.81 -9.44 14.80
N GLU A 486 8.04 -10.39 15.30
CA GLU A 486 7.50 -10.36 16.64
C GLU A 486 8.59 -10.39 17.72
N ASN A 487 9.62 -11.23 17.55
CA ASN A 487 10.61 -11.50 18.59
C ASN A 487 11.88 -10.63 18.49
N LYS A 488 12.25 -10.15 17.29
CA LYS A 488 13.50 -9.39 17.09
C LYS A 488 13.28 -7.93 16.73
N VAL A 489 12.22 -7.61 15.98
CA VAL A 489 11.97 -6.24 15.56
C VAL A 489 11.03 -5.51 16.52
N PHE A 490 9.91 -6.13 16.84
CA PHE A 490 8.84 -5.53 17.65
C PHE A 490 8.80 -6.06 19.08
N ALA A 491 9.84 -6.77 19.54
CA ALA A 491 9.89 -7.32 20.88
C ALA A 491 9.63 -6.25 21.96
N GLY A 492 8.55 -6.40 22.73
CA GLY A 492 8.15 -5.45 23.76
C GLY A 492 7.52 -4.14 23.27
N ASN A 493 7.35 -3.95 21.95
CA ASN A 493 6.67 -2.79 21.36
C ASN A 493 5.40 -3.22 20.62
N THR A 494 4.30 -3.33 21.36
CA THR A 494 2.98 -3.67 20.80
C THR A 494 2.18 -2.43 20.35
N GLY A 495 2.77 -1.23 20.51
CA GLY A 495 2.09 0.03 20.29
C GLY A 495 1.07 0.37 21.38
N VAL A 496 0.36 1.48 21.18
CA VAL A 496 -0.78 1.87 22.02
C VAL A 496 -2.05 1.29 21.41
N GLU A 497 -2.74 0.42 22.15
CA GLU A 497 -3.98 -0.22 21.72
C GLU A 497 -5.21 0.47 22.32
N ILE A 498 -6.26 0.62 21.53
CA ILE A 498 -7.58 1.08 21.94
C ILE A 498 -8.62 0.05 21.52
N ALA A 499 -9.29 -0.53 22.51
CA ALA A 499 -10.41 -1.45 22.29
C ALA A 499 -11.71 -0.70 21.96
N PRO A 500 -12.62 -1.27 21.15
CA PRO A 500 -13.94 -0.69 20.90
C PRO A 500 -14.79 -0.69 22.19
N THR A 501 -15.63 0.35 22.35
CA THR A 501 -16.68 0.33 23.36
C THR A 501 -17.99 -0.15 22.74
N ALA A 502 -18.85 -0.84 23.54
CA ALA A 502 -20.14 -1.31 23.06
C ALA A 502 -21.02 -0.15 22.56
N GLU A 503 -20.96 1.02 23.20
CA GLU A 503 -21.69 2.22 22.81
C GLU A 503 -21.23 2.75 21.46
N ASP A 504 -19.92 2.91 21.23
CA ASP A 504 -19.39 3.41 19.97
C ASP A 504 -19.68 2.42 18.81
N VAL A 505 -19.57 1.11 19.05
CA VAL A 505 -19.93 0.09 18.04
C VAL A 505 -21.41 0.15 17.67
N ALA A 506 -22.31 0.23 18.67
CA ALA A 506 -23.74 0.33 18.42
C ALA A 506 -24.08 1.63 17.66
N GLY A 507 -23.49 2.76 18.07
CA GLY A 507 -23.70 4.04 17.40
C GLY A 507 -23.16 4.04 15.97
N PHE A 508 -21.96 3.48 15.74
CA PHE A 508 -21.42 3.35 14.40
C PHE A 508 -22.28 2.46 13.49
N ASN A 509 -22.84 1.39 14.03
CA ASN A 509 -23.74 0.52 13.27
C ASN A 509 -25.06 1.25 12.88
N ILE A 510 -25.60 2.09 13.75
CA ILE A 510 -26.77 2.94 13.40
C ILE A 510 -26.36 3.93 12.29
N TYR A 511 -25.22 4.60 12.44
CA TYR A 511 -24.70 5.55 11.45
C TYR A 511 -24.52 4.89 10.08
N ILE A 512 -23.87 3.72 10.00
CA ILE A 512 -23.58 3.08 8.72
C ILE A 512 -24.83 2.56 8.00
N GLU A 513 -25.85 2.12 8.75
CA GLU A 513 -27.12 1.73 8.14
C GLU A 513 -27.88 2.95 7.57
N ASN A 514 -27.81 4.10 8.24
CA ASN A 514 -28.34 5.36 7.70
C ASN A 514 -27.53 5.82 6.48
N TYR A 515 -26.20 5.71 6.53
CA TYR A 515 -25.30 6.01 5.44
C TYR A 515 -25.60 5.16 4.19
N LYS A 516 -25.75 3.84 4.33
CA LYS A 516 -26.08 2.92 3.24
C LYS A 516 -27.44 3.28 2.60
N ARG A 517 -28.45 3.59 3.40
CA ARG A 517 -29.78 4.02 2.89
C ARG A 517 -29.70 5.31 2.10
N GLY A 518 -28.85 6.24 2.51
CA GLY A 518 -28.69 7.53 1.85
C GLY A 518 -27.75 7.52 0.63
N LEU A 519 -27.09 6.40 0.28
CA LEU A 519 -26.27 6.31 -0.94
C LEU A 519 -27.07 6.61 -2.23
N ALA A 520 -28.39 6.42 -2.21
CA ALA A 520 -29.25 6.83 -3.31
C ALA A 520 -29.22 8.35 -3.56
N ILE A 521 -28.99 9.17 -2.52
CA ILE A 521 -28.87 10.63 -2.63
C ILE A 521 -27.54 10.97 -3.33
N GLU A 522 -26.44 10.31 -2.92
CA GLU A 522 -25.13 10.48 -3.55
C GLU A 522 -25.18 10.10 -5.04
N LYS A 523 -25.80 8.97 -5.37
CA LYS A 523 -26.01 8.55 -6.75
C LYS A 523 -26.82 9.59 -7.55
N ALA A 524 -27.92 10.08 -7.00
CA ALA A 524 -28.72 11.11 -7.64
C ALA A 524 -27.93 12.43 -7.83
N ALA A 525 -27.08 12.81 -6.88
CA ALA A 525 -26.23 14.00 -6.99
C ALA A 525 -25.18 13.86 -8.09
N VAL A 526 -24.64 12.66 -8.30
CA VAL A 526 -23.70 12.37 -9.40
C VAL A 526 -24.41 12.39 -10.75
N GLU A 527 -25.60 11.80 -10.84
CA GLU A 527 -26.40 11.73 -12.08
C GLU A 527 -26.94 13.11 -12.52
N ASN A 528 -27.20 14.01 -11.58
CA ASN A 528 -27.76 15.34 -11.84
C ASN A 528 -26.69 16.44 -11.67
N LYS A 529 -25.68 16.44 -12.53
CA LYS A 529 -24.65 17.49 -12.57
C LYS A 529 -25.22 18.85 -13.00
N TYR A 530 -24.86 19.91 -12.30
CA TYR A 530 -25.15 21.31 -12.66
C TYR A 530 -23.88 22.01 -13.12
#